data_88297d8c00baa0f9ba73af7ef6974d21
#
_entry.id   88297d8c00baa0f9ba73af7ef6974d21
#
_cell.length_a   1.000
_cell.length_b   1.000
_cell.length_c   1.000
_cell.angle_alpha   90.00
_cell.angle_beta   90.00
_cell.angle_gamma   90.00
#
_symmetry.space_group_name_H-M   'P 1'
#
loop_
_entity.id
_entity.type
_entity.pdbx_description
1 polymer ?
#
loop_
_entity_poly.entity_id
_entity_poly.type
_entity_poly.pdbx_seq_one_letter_code
_entity_poly.pdbx_strand_id
1 'polypeptide(L)'
;GSLLRSIRVWNRPWISLVYPVDNTVECRIEATPGGLRHTVTKKMGEKDFQQDDTLTLWPDAGKAVWTNAVSNTVHAFEVPAGARDFVSFFFDLRDAASNGKWSAAGDYQLVMDDALHALEIRVGEPRRLRTSWGRMNAIPVEAVSKSPVLFKRNKPRAVWVAAHRPVVLFADVETRFGTVRGTLARWEIDGHPVEWKASKPETD
;
A
#
# COMPACT_ATOMS: atom_id res chain seq x y z
N GLY A 1 -10.34 15.45 14.63
CA GLY A 1 -10.80 14.58 13.57
C GLY A 1 -9.87 13.40 13.38
N SER A 2 -10.36 12.33 12.79
CA SER A 2 -9.56 11.17 12.40
C SER A 2 -9.63 10.97 10.88
N LEU A 3 -8.54 10.53 10.28
CA LEU A 3 -8.47 10.12 8.88
C LEU A 3 -8.40 8.59 8.82
N LEU A 4 -9.27 7.96 8.04
CA LEU A 4 -9.24 6.53 7.78
C LEU A 4 -8.84 6.27 6.31
N ARG A 5 -7.83 5.41 6.12
CA ARG A 5 -7.38 4.92 4.82
C ARG A 5 -7.52 3.41 4.82
N SER A 6 -8.09 2.83 3.78
CA SER A 6 -8.30 1.38 3.68
C SER A 6 -7.87 0.87 2.30
N ILE A 7 -7.26 -0.31 2.31
CA ILE A 7 -6.89 -1.08 1.11
C ILE A 7 -7.45 -2.48 1.29
N ARG A 8 -8.28 -2.93 0.35
CA ARG A 8 -8.76 -4.31 0.30
C ARG A 8 -8.29 -4.98 -0.97
N VAL A 9 -7.78 -6.20 -0.85
CA VAL A 9 -7.33 -7.02 -1.96
C VAL A 9 -8.09 -8.33 -1.92
N TRP A 10 -8.78 -8.65 -3.03
CA TRP A 10 -9.50 -9.92 -3.18
C TRP A 10 -9.33 -10.46 -4.59
N ASN A 11 -9.49 -11.75 -4.76
CA ASN A 11 -9.46 -12.35 -6.09
C ASN A 11 -10.87 -12.58 -6.67
N ARG A 12 -10.91 -12.84 -7.97
CA ARG A 12 -12.17 -13.11 -8.67
C ARG A 12 -12.79 -14.44 -8.18
N PRO A 13 -14.14 -14.58 -8.20
CA PRO A 13 -14.82 -15.75 -7.66
C PRO A 13 -14.28 -17.10 -8.16
N TRP A 14 -13.94 -17.21 -9.43
CA TRP A 14 -13.43 -18.45 -10.02
C TRP A 14 -12.02 -18.81 -9.53
N ILE A 15 -11.18 -17.81 -9.17
CA ILE A 15 -9.86 -18.04 -8.56
C ILE A 15 -10.04 -18.42 -7.09
N SER A 16 -11.02 -17.83 -6.40
CA SER A 16 -11.29 -18.07 -4.99
C SER A 16 -11.68 -19.51 -4.70
N LEU A 17 -12.17 -20.26 -5.69
CA LEU A 17 -12.44 -21.69 -5.55
C LEU A 17 -11.17 -22.53 -5.31
N VAL A 18 -10.03 -22.07 -5.83
CA VAL A 18 -8.74 -22.79 -5.74
C VAL A 18 -7.85 -22.15 -4.68
N TYR A 19 -7.80 -20.83 -4.65
CA TYR A 19 -6.94 -20.06 -3.75
C TYR A 19 -7.67 -18.78 -3.31
N PRO A 20 -8.44 -18.83 -2.22
CA PRO A 20 -9.14 -17.65 -1.70
C PRO A 20 -8.14 -16.61 -1.19
N VAL A 21 -8.40 -15.34 -1.51
CA VAL A 21 -7.68 -14.16 -0.98
C VAL A 21 -8.72 -13.12 -0.64
N ASP A 22 -8.73 -12.67 0.60
CA ASP A 22 -9.48 -11.51 1.08
C ASP A 22 -8.67 -10.82 2.19
N ASN A 23 -7.87 -9.85 1.78
CA ASN A 23 -6.96 -9.14 2.65
C ASN A 23 -7.43 -7.69 2.81
N THR A 24 -7.57 -7.23 4.03
CA THR A 24 -7.92 -5.85 4.35
C THR A 24 -6.85 -5.25 5.25
N VAL A 25 -6.37 -4.07 4.87
CA VAL A 25 -5.46 -3.25 5.69
C VAL A 25 -6.04 -1.86 5.83
N GLU A 26 -6.20 -1.40 7.05
CA GLU A 26 -6.74 -0.10 7.39
C GLU A 26 -5.75 0.68 8.24
N CYS A 27 -5.63 1.98 8.00
CA CYS A 27 -4.86 2.89 8.83
C CYS A 27 -5.76 4.03 9.29
N ARG A 28 -5.91 4.16 10.60
CA ARG A 28 -6.54 5.29 11.26
C ARG A 28 -5.46 6.23 11.77
N ILE A 29 -5.51 7.48 11.33
CA ILE A 29 -4.59 8.54 11.76
C ILE A 29 -5.35 9.53 12.63
N GLU A 30 -4.86 9.77 13.81
CA GLU A 30 -5.49 10.64 14.81
C GLU A 30 -4.46 11.61 15.39
N ALA A 31 -4.88 12.87 15.56
CA ALA A 31 -4.10 13.84 16.33
C ALA A 31 -4.28 13.58 17.84
N THR A 32 -3.19 13.46 18.55
CA THR A 32 -3.16 13.29 20.00
C THR A 32 -2.31 14.40 20.63
N PRO A 33 -2.37 14.64 21.94
CA PRO A 33 -1.50 15.62 22.61
C PRO A 33 0.00 15.38 22.39
N GLY A 34 0.40 14.11 22.13
CA GLY A 34 1.79 13.72 21.87
C GLY A 34 2.17 13.65 20.38
N GLY A 35 1.39 14.24 19.46
CA GLY A 35 1.60 14.17 18.03
C GLY A 35 0.62 13.22 17.32
N LEU A 36 0.97 12.80 16.11
CA LEU A 36 0.13 11.87 15.35
C LEU A 36 0.26 10.44 15.89
N ARG A 37 -0.88 9.75 15.92
CA ARG A 37 -0.96 8.32 16.17
C ARG A 37 -1.55 7.62 14.94
N HIS A 38 -0.84 6.66 14.40
CA HIS A 38 -1.30 5.79 13.31
C HIS A 38 -1.65 4.43 13.91
N THR A 39 -2.86 3.94 13.69
CA THR A 39 -3.27 2.59 14.06
C THR A 39 -3.57 1.82 12.77
N VAL A 40 -2.70 0.87 12.44
CA VAL A 40 -2.84 0.01 11.27
C VAL A 40 -3.38 -1.33 11.72
N THR A 41 -4.54 -1.71 11.21
CA THR A 41 -5.13 -3.04 11.41
C THR A 41 -5.02 -3.83 10.13
N LYS A 42 -4.50 -5.05 10.21
CA LYS A 42 -4.25 -5.92 9.08
C LYS A 42 -4.94 -7.25 9.30
N LYS A 43 -5.93 -7.54 8.46
CA LYS A 43 -6.65 -8.81 8.43
C LYS A 43 -6.39 -9.48 7.11
N MET A 44 -5.72 -10.63 7.14
CA MET A 44 -5.39 -11.40 5.95
C MET A 44 -5.97 -12.81 6.06
N GLY A 45 -6.71 -13.19 5.01
CA GLY A 45 -7.26 -14.52 4.83
C GLY A 45 -6.85 -15.06 3.47
N GLU A 46 -5.88 -15.96 3.47
CA GLU A 46 -5.45 -16.70 2.28
C GLU A 46 -5.51 -18.18 2.64
N LYS A 47 -5.93 -19.02 1.74
CA LYS A 47 -6.16 -20.49 1.90
C LYS A 47 -5.72 -21.11 3.24
N ASP A 48 -4.39 -21.15 3.49
CA ASP A 48 -3.78 -21.74 4.68
C ASP A 48 -3.07 -20.70 5.56
N PHE A 49 -3.35 -19.40 5.36
CA PHE A 49 -2.71 -18.32 6.07
C PHE A 49 -3.74 -17.34 6.62
N GLN A 50 -3.67 -17.12 7.92
CA GLN A 50 -4.46 -16.11 8.62
C GLN A 50 -3.53 -15.18 9.39
N GLN A 51 -3.80 -13.89 9.32
CA GLN A 51 -3.10 -12.86 10.07
C GLN A 51 -4.12 -11.84 10.57
N ASP A 52 -4.05 -11.52 11.85
CA ASP A 52 -4.84 -10.46 12.50
C ASP A 52 -3.88 -9.65 13.38
N ASP A 53 -3.37 -8.58 12.80
CA ASP A 53 -2.34 -7.74 13.42
C ASP A 53 -2.84 -6.33 13.60
N THR A 54 -2.33 -5.69 14.65
CA THR A 54 -2.46 -4.24 14.86
C THR A 54 -1.08 -3.64 15.11
N LEU A 55 -0.71 -2.64 14.32
CA LEU A 55 0.46 -1.80 14.53
C LEU A 55 -0.02 -0.42 15.00
N THR A 56 0.44 0.02 16.16
CA THR A 56 0.29 1.41 16.58
C THR A 56 1.64 2.11 16.46
N LEU A 57 1.70 3.17 15.66
CA LEU A 57 2.90 3.95 15.40
C LEU A 57 2.70 5.40 15.87
N TRP A 58 3.65 5.90 16.62
CA TRP A 58 3.78 7.32 17.02
C TRP A 58 5.04 7.88 16.35
N PRO A 59 4.94 8.38 15.11
CA PRO A 59 6.11 8.80 14.33
C PRO A 59 6.87 9.97 14.99
N ASP A 60 6.16 10.87 15.66
CA ASP A 60 6.77 12.01 16.36
C ASP A 60 7.49 11.60 17.66
N ALA A 61 7.00 10.55 18.32
CA ALA A 61 7.61 10.01 19.53
C ALA A 61 8.66 8.92 19.26
N GLY A 62 8.86 8.53 18.01
CA GLY A 62 9.83 7.51 17.62
C GLY A 62 9.52 6.12 18.17
N LYS A 63 8.24 5.75 18.32
CA LYS A 63 7.80 4.50 18.94
C LYS A 63 6.80 3.74 18.10
N ALA A 64 6.86 2.40 18.17
CA ALA A 64 5.89 1.51 17.57
C ALA A 64 5.56 0.35 18.52
N VAL A 65 4.30 -0.11 18.46
CA VAL A 65 3.84 -1.32 19.14
C VAL A 65 3.07 -2.16 18.14
N TRP A 66 3.52 -3.37 17.92
CA TRP A 66 2.84 -4.35 17.09
C TRP A 66 2.24 -5.45 17.97
N THR A 67 1.03 -5.88 17.63
CA THR A 67 0.32 -6.99 18.27
C THR A 67 -0.21 -7.94 17.22
N ASN A 68 -0.10 -9.23 17.48
CA ASN A 68 -0.70 -10.29 16.65
C ASN A 68 -1.72 -11.07 17.49
N ALA A 69 -2.99 -11.01 17.09
CA ALA A 69 -4.07 -11.65 17.81
C ALA A 69 -4.06 -13.18 17.67
N VAL A 70 -3.51 -13.71 16.58
CA VAL A 70 -3.44 -15.15 16.32
C VAL A 70 -2.39 -15.83 17.23
N SER A 71 -1.22 -15.23 17.37
CA SER A 71 -0.12 -15.75 18.21
C SER A 71 -0.11 -15.20 19.64
N ASN A 72 -0.98 -14.24 19.92
CA ASN A 72 -1.00 -13.48 21.20
C ASN A 72 0.36 -12.84 21.53
N THR A 73 1.05 -12.31 20.50
CA THR A 73 2.38 -11.70 20.64
C THR A 73 2.25 -10.19 20.65
N VAL A 74 3.05 -9.53 21.51
CA VAL A 74 3.20 -8.07 21.56
C VAL A 74 4.66 -7.73 21.46
N HIS A 75 5.01 -6.81 20.55
CA HIS A 75 6.37 -6.31 20.37
C HIS A 75 6.36 -4.78 20.33
N ALA A 76 7.11 -4.16 21.25
CA ALA A 76 7.33 -2.72 21.27
C ALA A 76 8.76 -2.42 20.84
N PHE A 77 8.95 -1.42 19.97
CA PHE A 77 10.26 -1.07 19.44
C PHE A 77 10.36 0.42 19.09
N GLU A 78 11.60 0.89 19.00
CA GLU A 78 11.89 2.26 18.59
C GLU A 78 11.96 2.37 17.05
N VAL A 79 11.55 3.52 16.54
CA VAL A 79 11.61 3.83 15.10
C VAL A 79 12.19 5.23 14.92
N PRO A 80 12.91 5.52 13.83
CA PRO A 80 13.41 6.86 13.56
C PRO A 80 12.26 7.84 13.29
N ALA A 81 12.49 9.12 13.57
CA ALA A 81 11.57 10.17 13.23
C ALA A 81 11.27 10.14 11.72
N GLY A 82 10.00 10.30 11.36
CA GLY A 82 9.57 10.24 9.97
C GLY A 82 9.36 8.83 9.41
N ALA A 83 9.54 7.77 10.21
CA ALA A 83 9.12 6.42 9.79
C ALA A 83 7.64 6.39 9.41
N ARG A 84 7.30 5.61 8.38
CA ARG A 84 5.94 5.49 7.85
C ARG A 84 5.41 4.07 8.05
N ASP A 85 4.13 3.95 8.35
CA ASP A 85 3.43 2.68 8.19
C ASP A 85 3.17 2.40 6.70
N PHE A 86 2.91 1.14 6.37
CA PHE A 86 2.71 0.68 4.99
C PHE A 86 1.56 1.41 4.27
N VAL A 87 0.44 1.63 4.95
CA VAL A 87 -0.74 2.26 4.34
C VAL A 87 -0.47 3.73 4.05
N SER A 88 0.03 4.47 5.05
CA SER A 88 0.40 5.88 4.87
C SER A 88 1.44 6.05 3.77
N PHE A 89 2.48 5.22 3.75
CA PHE A 89 3.50 5.23 2.71
C PHE A 89 2.92 5.03 1.31
N PHE A 90 2.01 4.06 1.15
CA PHE A 90 1.34 3.79 -0.13
C PHE A 90 0.52 4.99 -0.63
N PHE A 91 -0.22 5.63 0.29
CA PHE A 91 -1.00 6.82 -0.06
C PHE A 91 -0.11 8.05 -0.34
N ASP A 92 0.99 8.21 0.38
CA ASP A 92 1.96 9.29 0.12
C ASP A 92 2.63 9.13 -1.26
N LEU A 93 2.99 7.90 -1.66
CA LEU A 93 3.48 7.61 -3.01
C LEU A 93 2.46 7.97 -4.09
N ARG A 94 1.20 7.60 -3.87
CA ARG A 94 0.10 7.93 -4.77
C ARG A 94 -0.06 9.45 -4.94
N ASP A 95 -0.02 10.18 -3.84
CA ASP A 95 -0.20 11.64 -3.85
C ASP A 95 1.01 12.35 -4.49
N ALA A 96 2.23 11.86 -4.25
CA ALA A 96 3.44 12.34 -4.92
C ALA A 96 3.38 12.15 -6.44
N ALA A 97 2.88 11.00 -6.88
CA ALA A 97 2.68 10.70 -8.30
C ALA A 97 1.77 11.71 -8.99
N SER A 98 0.63 11.99 -8.38
CA SER A 98 -0.37 12.87 -8.97
C SER A 98 0.09 14.31 -9.07
N ASN A 99 0.96 14.75 -8.17
CA ASN A 99 1.45 16.12 -8.08
C ASN A 99 2.74 16.34 -8.88
N GLY A 100 3.25 15.33 -9.59
CA GLY A 100 4.53 15.40 -10.31
C GLY A 100 5.75 15.62 -9.38
N LYS A 101 5.57 15.52 -8.07
CA LYS A 101 6.63 15.73 -7.07
C LYS A 101 7.42 14.43 -6.83
N TRP A 102 7.90 13.83 -7.90
CA TRP A 102 8.72 12.62 -7.84
C TRP A 102 10.17 12.83 -7.41
N SER A 103 10.48 13.93 -6.74
CA SER A 103 11.74 14.04 -5.96
C SER A 103 11.84 13.03 -4.81
N ALA A 104 10.86 12.16 -4.72
CA ALA A 104 10.75 11.07 -3.75
C ALA A 104 11.50 9.77 -4.13
N ALA A 105 12.34 9.77 -5.16
CA ALA A 105 13.35 8.72 -5.30
C ALA A 105 14.31 8.85 -4.12
N GLY A 106 14.35 7.85 -3.24
CA GLY A 106 15.17 7.94 -2.04
C GLY A 106 14.97 6.78 -1.09
N ASP A 107 15.70 6.81 -0.01
CA ASP A 107 15.60 5.83 1.07
C ASP A 107 14.46 6.20 2.03
N TYR A 108 13.58 5.24 2.27
CA TYR A 108 12.45 5.34 3.21
C TYR A 108 12.60 4.34 4.33
N GLN A 109 12.09 4.73 5.51
CA GLN A 109 11.97 3.85 6.66
C GLN A 109 10.49 3.44 6.80
N LEU A 110 10.21 2.18 6.53
CA LEU A 110 8.89 1.59 6.58
C LEU A 110 8.73 0.71 7.82
N VAL A 111 7.73 0.97 8.61
CA VAL A 111 7.30 0.08 9.68
C VAL A 111 6.25 -0.87 9.13
N MET A 112 6.54 -2.15 9.13
CA MET A 112 5.62 -3.20 8.73
C MET A 112 5.78 -4.40 9.64
N ASP A 113 4.65 -4.89 10.11
CA ASP A 113 4.59 -5.94 11.13
C ASP A 113 5.39 -5.52 12.38
N ASP A 114 6.26 -6.34 12.88
CA ASP A 114 7.04 -6.15 14.11
C ASP A 114 8.42 -5.51 13.88
N ALA A 115 8.68 -4.93 12.70
CA ALA A 115 10.01 -4.48 12.32
C ALA A 115 10.04 -3.20 11.46
N LEU A 116 11.20 -2.55 11.51
CA LEU A 116 11.57 -1.44 10.64
C LEU A 116 12.34 -1.94 9.42
N HIS A 117 11.96 -1.45 8.24
CA HIS A 117 12.55 -1.84 6.96
C HIS A 117 13.03 -0.62 6.16
N ALA A 118 14.25 -0.69 5.67
CA ALA A 118 14.76 0.29 4.73
C ALA A 118 14.32 -0.08 3.30
N LEU A 119 13.67 0.87 2.62
CA LEU A 119 13.24 0.76 1.23
C LEU A 119 13.94 1.81 0.38
N GLU A 120 14.36 1.43 -0.80
CA GLU A 120 14.71 2.34 -1.88
C GLU A 120 13.54 2.43 -2.86
N ILE A 121 13.06 3.64 -3.11
CA ILE A 121 11.98 3.89 -4.08
C ILE A 121 12.58 4.33 -5.40
N ARG A 122 12.25 3.61 -6.46
CA ARG A 122 12.60 3.93 -7.84
C ARG A 122 11.36 4.28 -8.61
N VAL A 123 11.43 5.38 -9.33
CA VAL A 123 10.34 5.87 -10.17
C VAL A 123 10.78 5.76 -11.62
N GLY A 124 9.97 5.05 -12.42
CA GLY A 124 10.23 4.88 -13.84
C GLY A 124 9.51 5.91 -14.70
N GLU A 125 9.76 5.84 -16.00
CA GLU A 125 9.14 6.73 -16.98
C GLU A 125 7.65 6.43 -17.17
N PRO A 126 6.80 7.45 -17.38
CA PRO A 126 5.39 7.27 -17.66
C PRO A 126 5.18 6.41 -18.90
N ARG A 127 4.20 5.51 -18.83
CA ARG A 127 3.80 4.64 -19.95
C ARG A 127 2.30 4.68 -20.13
N ARG A 128 1.86 4.64 -21.40
CA ARG A 128 0.43 4.55 -21.73
C ARG A 128 -0.04 3.11 -21.59
N LEU A 129 -0.89 2.84 -20.61
CA LEU A 129 -1.40 1.51 -20.30
C LEU A 129 -2.90 1.41 -20.56
N ARG A 130 -3.35 0.21 -20.93
CA ARG A 130 -4.78 -0.11 -21.01
C ARG A 130 -5.28 -0.52 -19.63
N THR A 131 -6.30 0.16 -19.15
CA THR A 131 -6.96 -0.08 -17.87
C THR A 131 -8.43 -0.43 -18.07
N SER A 132 -9.14 -0.78 -17.00
CA SER A 132 -10.60 -0.94 -17.02
C SER A 132 -11.35 0.37 -17.33
N TRP A 133 -10.68 1.52 -17.17
CA TRP A 133 -11.23 2.86 -17.45
C TRP A 133 -10.70 3.48 -18.74
N GLY A 134 -10.10 2.70 -19.63
CA GLY A 134 -9.53 3.17 -20.88
C GLY A 134 -7.99 3.22 -20.87
N ARG A 135 -7.42 3.98 -21.82
CA ARG A 135 -5.97 4.17 -21.91
C ARG A 135 -5.53 5.33 -21.02
N MET A 136 -4.56 5.09 -20.17
CA MET A 136 -4.06 6.05 -19.18
C MET A 136 -2.55 6.08 -19.14
N ASN A 137 -1.97 7.25 -18.91
CA ASN A 137 -0.57 7.38 -18.59
C ASN A 137 -0.37 6.97 -17.12
N ALA A 138 0.51 6.02 -16.88
CA ALA A 138 0.82 5.50 -15.57
C ALA A 138 2.33 5.47 -15.35
N ILE A 139 2.73 5.73 -14.13
CA ILE A 139 4.12 5.81 -13.69
C ILE A 139 4.39 4.57 -12.84
N PRO A 140 5.40 3.72 -13.18
CA PRO A 140 5.79 2.60 -12.35
C PRO A 140 6.61 3.10 -11.16
N VAL A 141 6.24 2.65 -9.97
CA VAL A 141 6.96 2.88 -8.72
C VAL A 141 7.40 1.54 -8.18
N GLU A 142 8.69 1.35 -8.05
CA GLU A 142 9.30 0.14 -7.52
C GLU A 142 9.79 0.38 -6.10
N ALA A 143 9.43 -0.52 -5.19
CA ALA A 143 9.95 -0.55 -3.82
C ALA A 143 11.00 -1.66 -3.72
N VAL A 144 12.25 -1.28 -3.58
CA VAL A 144 13.38 -2.22 -3.45
C VAL A 144 13.76 -2.32 -1.98
N SER A 145 13.51 -3.48 -1.37
CA SER A 145 13.93 -3.71 0.01
C SER A 145 15.38 -4.11 0.09
N LYS A 146 16.12 -3.48 0.99
CA LYS A 146 17.46 -3.91 1.41
C LYS A 146 17.40 -5.04 2.46
N SER A 147 16.20 -5.33 2.99
CA SER A 147 15.99 -6.41 3.97
C SER A 147 15.53 -7.69 3.28
N PRO A 148 16.22 -8.82 3.47
CA PRO A 148 15.82 -10.10 2.88
C PRO A 148 14.52 -10.66 3.47
N VAL A 149 14.05 -10.08 4.58
CA VAL A 149 12.88 -10.56 5.33
C VAL A 149 11.57 -9.96 4.82
N LEU A 150 11.62 -8.70 4.33
CA LEU A 150 10.42 -7.93 4.04
C LEU A 150 9.50 -8.53 2.98
N PHE A 151 9.98 -9.22 2.00
CA PHE A 151 9.16 -9.74 0.89
C PHE A 151 9.37 -11.24 0.67
N LYS A 152 9.45 -12.01 1.76
CA LYS A 152 9.70 -13.46 1.67
C LYS A 152 8.67 -14.24 0.87
N ARG A 153 7.39 -13.86 0.95
CA ARG A 153 6.29 -14.58 0.30
C ARG A 153 5.93 -14.01 -1.07
N ASN A 154 5.77 -12.69 -1.12
CA ASN A 154 5.27 -11.98 -2.28
C ASN A 154 6.11 -10.70 -2.46
N LYS A 155 6.90 -10.64 -3.52
CA LYS A 155 7.78 -9.50 -3.78
C LYS A 155 7.05 -8.51 -4.69
N PRO A 156 6.73 -7.29 -4.22
CA PRO A 156 6.21 -6.26 -5.11
C PRO A 156 7.26 -5.93 -6.18
N ARG A 157 6.85 -5.97 -7.45
CA ARG A 157 7.69 -5.55 -8.58
C ARG A 157 7.50 -4.09 -8.89
N ALA A 158 6.24 -3.68 -9.08
CA ALA A 158 5.90 -2.30 -9.34
C ALA A 158 4.46 -2.00 -8.92
N VAL A 159 4.26 -0.80 -8.43
CA VAL A 159 2.94 -0.18 -8.27
C VAL A 159 2.80 0.87 -9.37
N TRP A 160 1.73 0.80 -10.15
CA TRP A 160 1.48 1.71 -11.27
C TRP A 160 0.49 2.79 -10.85
N VAL A 161 0.94 4.02 -10.79
CA VAL A 161 0.15 5.17 -10.35
C VAL A 161 -0.23 6.02 -11.57
N ALA A 162 -1.46 6.52 -11.62
CA ALA A 162 -1.88 7.40 -12.70
C ALA A 162 -1.08 8.71 -12.68
N ALA A 163 -0.58 9.17 -13.84
CA ALA A 163 0.37 10.28 -13.94
C ALA A 163 -0.16 11.63 -13.44
N HIS A 164 -1.49 11.82 -13.43
CA HIS A 164 -2.10 13.11 -13.07
C HIS A 164 -3.26 12.97 -12.08
N ARG A 165 -3.33 11.84 -11.40
CA ARG A 165 -4.41 11.59 -10.42
C ARG A 165 -3.90 10.71 -9.27
N PRO A 166 -4.35 10.95 -8.04
CA PRO A 166 -3.90 10.21 -6.87
C PRO A 166 -4.55 8.82 -6.81
N VAL A 167 -4.30 7.98 -7.82
CA VAL A 167 -4.87 6.63 -7.88
C VAL A 167 -3.85 5.60 -8.35
N VAL A 168 -3.81 4.47 -7.67
CA VAL A 168 -3.07 3.29 -8.08
C VAL A 168 -3.92 2.47 -9.04
N LEU A 169 -3.40 2.18 -10.21
CA LEU A 169 -4.10 1.44 -11.27
C LEU A 169 -3.84 -0.06 -11.20
N PHE A 170 -2.58 -0.42 -10.93
CA PHE A 170 -2.11 -1.80 -10.87
C PHE A 170 -1.06 -1.98 -9.78
N ALA A 171 -0.97 -3.20 -9.27
CA ALA A 171 0.15 -3.67 -8.47
C ALA A 171 0.63 -5.01 -9.03
N ASP A 172 1.90 -5.06 -9.44
CA ASP A 172 2.55 -6.27 -9.91
C ASP A 172 3.31 -6.90 -8.76
N VAL A 173 2.99 -8.15 -8.45
CA VAL A 173 3.58 -8.90 -7.35
C VAL A 173 4.18 -10.20 -7.87
N GLU A 174 5.44 -10.45 -7.58
CA GLU A 174 6.10 -11.71 -7.87
C GLU A 174 5.76 -12.72 -6.78
N THR A 175 5.18 -13.84 -7.18
CA THR A 175 4.80 -14.95 -6.32
C THR A 175 5.56 -16.21 -6.73
N ARG A 176 5.47 -17.27 -5.93
CA ARG A 176 6.00 -18.59 -6.32
C ARG A 176 5.41 -19.18 -7.61
N PHE A 177 4.29 -18.64 -8.08
CA PHE A 177 3.61 -19.07 -9.31
C PHE A 177 3.86 -18.11 -10.50
N GLY A 178 4.74 -17.13 -10.34
CA GLY A 178 5.02 -16.09 -11.32
C GLY A 178 4.47 -14.72 -10.92
N THR A 179 4.44 -13.79 -11.87
CA THR A 179 3.95 -12.43 -11.61
C THR A 179 2.43 -12.38 -11.67
N VAL A 180 1.82 -11.94 -10.58
CA VAL A 180 0.38 -11.68 -10.47
C VAL A 180 0.14 -10.18 -10.52
N ARG A 181 -0.82 -9.75 -11.32
CA ARG A 181 -1.25 -8.36 -11.40
C ARG A 181 -2.57 -8.15 -10.69
N GLY A 182 -2.54 -7.38 -9.61
CA GLY A 182 -3.72 -6.76 -9.01
C GLY A 182 -4.16 -5.55 -9.84
N THR A 183 -5.46 -5.39 -10.06
CA THR A 183 -6.02 -4.22 -10.74
C THR A 183 -6.97 -3.50 -9.81
N LEU A 184 -6.98 -2.17 -9.85
CA LEU A 184 -7.95 -1.40 -9.09
C LEU A 184 -9.38 -1.74 -9.60
N ALA A 185 -10.23 -2.16 -8.70
CA ALA A 185 -11.63 -2.48 -8.99
C ALA A 185 -12.56 -1.35 -8.55
N ARG A 186 -12.26 -0.70 -7.44
CA ARG A 186 -13.08 0.36 -6.84
C ARG A 186 -12.20 1.37 -6.12
N TRP A 187 -12.59 2.63 -6.19
CA TRP A 187 -11.99 3.72 -5.44
C TRP A 187 -13.09 4.57 -4.82
N GLU A 188 -12.92 4.91 -3.55
CA GLU A 188 -13.88 5.71 -2.80
C GLU A 188 -13.17 6.82 -2.03
N ILE A 189 -13.87 7.94 -1.89
CA ILE A 189 -13.51 9.05 -1.00
C ILE A 189 -14.73 9.33 -0.13
N ASP A 190 -14.55 9.34 1.18
CA ASP A 190 -15.62 9.56 2.18
C ASP A 190 -16.84 8.62 1.99
N GLY A 191 -16.56 7.35 1.62
CA GLY A 191 -17.58 6.33 1.38
C GLY A 191 -18.30 6.46 0.04
N HIS A 192 -17.97 7.46 -0.77
CA HIS A 192 -18.57 7.66 -2.09
C HIS A 192 -17.68 7.12 -3.20
N PRO A 193 -18.20 6.27 -4.12
CA PRO A 193 -17.44 5.79 -5.24
C PRO A 193 -17.04 6.94 -6.16
N VAL A 194 -15.77 6.99 -6.53
CA VAL A 194 -15.25 7.94 -7.50
C VAL A 194 -15.49 7.40 -8.90
N GLU A 195 -16.41 8.04 -9.62
CA GLU A 195 -16.63 7.72 -11.02
C GLU A 195 -15.49 8.25 -11.88
N TRP A 196 -14.90 7.34 -12.63
CA TRP A 196 -13.84 7.67 -13.56
C TRP A 196 -14.41 7.74 -14.99
N LYS A 197 -14.66 8.93 -15.47
CA LYS A 197 -14.89 9.11 -16.90
C LYS A 197 -13.55 9.13 -17.61
N ALA A 198 -13.31 8.16 -18.49
CA ALA A 198 -12.17 8.22 -19.40
C ALA A 198 -12.23 9.59 -20.12
N SER A 199 -11.18 10.40 -19.99
CA SER A 199 -11.03 11.56 -20.86
C SER A 199 -11.13 11.06 -22.30
N LYS A 200 -11.97 11.72 -23.11
CA LYS A 200 -11.98 11.45 -24.55
C LYS A 200 -10.54 11.50 -25.06
N PRO A 201 -10.14 10.61 -25.97
CA PRO A 201 -8.82 10.70 -26.57
C PRO A 201 -8.70 12.13 -27.14
N GLU A 202 -7.70 12.89 -26.68
CA GLU A 202 -7.26 14.06 -27.42
C GLU A 202 -6.95 13.55 -28.83
N THR A 203 -7.76 13.94 -29.78
CA THR A 203 -7.48 13.76 -31.21
C THR A 203 -6.31 14.66 -31.53
N ASP A 204 -5.15 14.04 -31.77
CA ASP A 204 -4.02 14.71 -32.43
C ASP A 204 -4.42 15.24 -33.81
#